data_a84eecbf096d88f3ab40cdc9e69b8176
#
_entry.id   a84eecbf096d88f3ab40cdc9e69b8176
#
_cell.length_a   1.000
_cell.length_b   1.000
_cell.length_c   1.000
_cell.angle_alpha   90.00
_cell.angle_beta   90.00
_cell.angle_gamma   90.00
#
_symmetry.space_group_name_H-M   'P 1'
#
loop_
_entity.id
_entity.type
_entity.pdbx_description
1 polymer ?
#
loop_
_entity_poly.entity_id
_entity_poly.type
_entity_poly.pdbx_seq_one_letter_code
_entity_poly.pdbx_strand_id
1 'polypeptide(L)'
;MYEKTVIVTSHDADFLNMFTAGVLYLNIQRQTVEQYWGNYYDVVEQIAAQIEKERQQNARMEKEIQDSKDKINFFSNKGGKMRKLASKMRDDVAEAEENKVAVRKDDKTIPKFTIEFPNLIGAIVQINSLSLMSPLTHDVVHVPFSLTVKKRQRYILKWPNGIGKSTLLKRLTSGQDEDAIITPEVSIGYYSQDFDALDMNMTVWDSLHSATSECTDQDVYKVAAQFLLIGDLLKNPVYALSEGQKGLLCYARFVLQKPHLLILDEPTNHINFRHLPIIAEALNDYEGGIIMVSHDDAFVEKIDSLEEIDLKRLLGI
;
A
#
# COMPACT_ATOMS: atom_id res chain seq x y z
N MET A 1 -34.61 9.90 -11.19
CA MET A 1 -34.03 8.64 -10.63
C MET A 1 -33.64 7.77 -11.80
N TYR A 2 -32.41 7.21 -11.83
CA TYR A 2 -31.94 6.37 -12.95
C TYR A 2 -32.47 4.95 -12.73
N GLU A 3 -33.27 4.43 -13.63
CA GLU A 3 -34.01 3.14 -13.46
C GLU A 3 -33.29 1.94 -14.09
N LYS A 4 -32.08 2.10 -14.63
CA LYS A 4 -31.34 1.03 -15.31
C LYS A 4 -30.25 0.45 -14.41
N THR A 5 -29.79 -0.75 -14.74
CA THR A 5 -28.65 -1.38 -14.08
C THR A 5 -27.37 -0.56 -14.31
N VAL A 6 -26.60 -0.34 -13.26
CA VAL A 6 -25.32 0.37 -13.30
C VAL A 6 -24.24 -0.58 -12.80
N ILE A 7 -23.12 -0.66 -13.51
CA ILE A 7 -21.91 -1.35 -13.07
C ILE A 7 -20.87 -0.26 -12.77
N VAL A 8 -20.33 -0.29 -11.56
CA VAL A 8 -19.35 0.69 -11.08
C VAL A 8 -18.10 -0.04 -10.60
N THR A 9 -16.94 0.53 -10.90
CA THR A 9 -15.67 0.16 -10.29
C THR A 9 -15.18 1.34 -9.46
N SER A 10 -14.85 1.11 -8.19
CA SER A 10 -14.32 2.14 -7.29
C SER A 10 -13.38 1.50 -6.27
N HIS A 11 -12.44 2.28 -5.77
CA HIS A 11 -11.62 1.93 -4.62
C HIS A 11 -12.21 2.43 -3.30
N ASP A 12 -13.24 3.26 -3.37
CA ASP A 12 -13.96 3.79 -2.22
C ASP A 12 -15.00 2.78 -1.73
N ALA A 13 -14.71 2.16 -0.61
CA ALA A 13 -15.55 1.12 0.00
C ALA A 13 -16.88 1.68 0.50
N ASP A 14 -16.89 2.87 1.10
CA ASP A 14 -18.10 3.50 1.64
C ASP A 14 -19.03 3.93 0.50
N PHE A 15 -18.46 4.52 -0.56
CA PHE A 15 -19.21 4.83 -1.76
C PHE A 15 -19.86 3.58 -2.37
N LEU A 16 -19.10 2.48 -2.52
CA LEU A 16 -19.66 1.21 -3.01
C LEU A 16 -20.76 0.68 -2.08
N ASN A 17 -20.56 0.76 -0.76
CA ASN A 17 -21.49 0.24 0.22
C ASN A 17 -22.83 0.97 0.22
N MET A 18 -22.87 2.25 -0.16
CA MET A 18 -24.08 3.08 -0.13
C MET A 18 -25.17 2.66 -1.13
N PHE A 19 -24.81 2.05 -2.27
CA PHE A 19 -25.78 1.78 -3.33
C PHE A 19 -25.65 0.41 -4.00
N THR A 20 -24.64 -0.41 -3.67
CA THR A 20 -24.49 -1.72 -4.27
C THR A 20 -25.49 -2.72 -3.67
N ALA A 21 -26.19 -3.45 -4.56
CA ALA A 21 -27.04 -4.58 -4.19
C ALA A 21 -26.37 -5.94 -4.48
N GLY A 22 -25.19 -5.93 -5.11
CA GLY A 22 -24.39 -7.10 -5.41
C GLY A 22 -23.04 -6.71 -5.98
N VAL A 23 -22.09 -7.63 -5.91
CA VAL A 23 -20.70 -7.43 -6.35
C VAL A 23 -20.31 -8.54 -7.32
N LEU A 24 -19.66 -8.17 -8.42
CA LEU A 24 -18.98 -9.09 -9.32
C LEU A 24 -17.50 -9.13 -8.95
N TYR A 25 -17.08 -10.23 -8.37
CA TYR A 25 -15.68 -10.43 -7.98
C TYR A 25 -14.92 -11.15 -9.09
N LEU A 26 -13.86 -10.51 -9.60
CA LEU A 26 -12.99 -11.10 -10.62
C LEU A 26 -11.90 -11.93 -9.95
N ASN A 27 -12.07 -13.26 -9.97
CA ASN A 27 -11.08 -14.18 -9.42
C ASN A 27 -9.98 -14.45 -10.47
N ILE A 28 -8.87 -13.76 -10.37
CA ILE A 28 -7.74 -13.87 -11.32
C ILE A 28 -7.13 -15.28 -11.30
N GLN A 29 -7.09 -15.96 -10.16
CA GLN A 29 -6.46 -17.27 -10.02
C GLN A 29 -7.29 -18.39 -10.68
N ARG A 30 -8.61 -18.29 -10.54
CA ARG A 30 -9.55 -19.25 -11.15
C ARG A 30 -10.01 -18.83 -12.53
N GLN A 31 -9.66 -17.61 -12.95
CA GLN A 31 -10.14 -16.97 -14.19
C GLN A 31 -11.67 -17.00 -14.31
N THR A 32 -12.36 -16.77 -13.20
CA THR A 32 -13.81 -16.81 -13.09
C THR A 32 -14.35 -15.50 -12.52
N VAL A 33 -15.59 -15.18 -12.88
CA VAL A 33 -16.35 -14.10 -12.26
C VAL A 33 -17.30 -14.72 -11.25
N GLU A 34 -17.19 -14.33 -10.01
CA GLU A 34 -18.04 -14.79 -8.93
C GLU A 34 -19.01 -13.67 -8.56
N GLN A 35 -20.30 -14.00 -8.44
CA GLN A 35 -21.33 -13.05 -8.08
C GLN A 35 -21.70 -13.23 -6.61
N TYR A 36 -21.69 -12.13 -5.87
CA TYR A 36 -22.13 -12.05 -4.49
C TYR A 36 -23.29 -11.07 -4.36
N TRP A 37 -24.23 -11.36 -3.45
CA TRP A 37 -25.39 -10.53 -3.17
C TRP A 37 -25.23 -9.86 -1.80
N GLY A 38 -25.63 -8.61 -1.72
CA GLY A 38 -25.50 -7.77 -0.52
C GLY A 38 -24.77 -6.47 -0.80
N ASN A 39 -24.62 -5.64 0.24
CA ASN A 39 -23.80 -4.45 0.17
C ASN A 39 -22.31 -4.84 0.13
N TYR A 40 -21.45 -3.86 -0.11
CA TYR A 40 -20.02 -4.12 -0.28
C TYR A 40 -19.38 -4.81 0.95
N TYR A 41 -19.72 -4.37 2.18
CA TYR A 41 -19.16 -4.95 3.40
C TYR A 41 -19.65 -6.37 3.66
N ASP A 42 -20.95 -6.66 3.40
CA ASP A 42 -21.49 -8.02 3.48
C ASP A 42 -20.71 -8.97 2.56
N VAL A 43 -20.40 -8.52 1.35
CA VAL A 43 -19.65 -9.33 0.36
C VAL A 43 -18.22 -9.56 0.78
N VAL A 44 -17.55 -8.56 1.36
CA VAL A 44 -16.18 -8.72 1.90
C VAL A 44 -16.17 -9.77 3.01
N GLU A 45 -17.16 -9.77 3.90
CA GLU A 45 -17.29 -10.77 4.96
C GLU A 45 -17.57 -12.17 4.41
N GLN A 46 -18.46 -12.30 3.44
CA GLN A 46 -18.75 -13.58 2.76
C GLN A 46 -17.49 -14.14 2.08
N ILE A 47 -16.72 -13.31 1.40
CA ILE A 47 -15.45 -13.71 0.77
C ILE A 47 -14.44 -14.17 1.83
N ALA A 48 -14.30 -13.43 2.93
CA ALA A 48 -13.38 -13.80 4.02
C ALA A 48 -13.76 -15.15 4.66
N ALA A 49 -15.05 -15.36 4.92
CA ALA A 49 -15.55 -16.62 5.47
C ALA A 49 -15.32 -17.80 4.51
N GLN A 50 -15.50 -17.57 3.20
CA GLN A 50 -15.24 -18.62 2.20
C GLN A 50 -13.76 -18.99 2.11
N ILE A 51 -12.86 -18.00 2.13
CA ILE A 51 -11.42 -18.21 2.14
C ILE A 51 -10.99 -19.02 3.36
N GLU A 52 -11.52 -18.69 4.52
CA GLU A 52 -11.20 -19.41 5.76
C GLU A 52 -11.68 -20.87 5.70
N LYS A 53 -12.87 -21.10 5.15
CA LYS A 53 -13.40 -22.45 4.92
C LYS A 53 -12.53 -23.26 3.95
N GLU A 54 -12.09 -22.67 2.84
CA GLU A 54 -11.19 -23.30 1.87
C GLU A 54 -9.83 -23.61 2.50
N ARG A 55 -9.28 -22.73 3.35
CA ARG A 55 -8.05 -22.98 4.11
C ARG A 55 -8.17 -24.17 5.05
N GLN A 56 -9.27 -24.23 5.79
CA GLN A 56 -9.50 -25.35 6.71
C GLN A 56 -9.66 -26.68 5.98
N GLN A 57 -10.33 -26.67 4.82
CA GLN A 57 -10.44 -27.85 3.96
C GLN A 57 -9.07 -28.32 3.47
N ASN A 58 -8.26 -27.41 2.96
CA ASN A 58 -6.92 -27.75 2.48
C ASN A 58 -5.99 -28.22 3.60
N ALA A 59 -6.05 -27.61 4.78
CA ALA A 59 -5.27 -28.08 5.93
C ALA A 59 -5.63 -29.52 6.34
N ARG A 60 -6.92 -29.88 6.26
CA ARG A 60 -7.38 -31.28 6.48
C ARG A 60 -6.86 -32.21 5.40
N MET A 61 -6.99 -31.82 4.12
CA MET A 61 -6.49 -32.61 2.99
C MET A 61 -4.97 -32.79 3.06
N GLU A 62 -4.21 -31.76 3.43
CA GLU A 62 -2.76 -31.84 3.61
C GLU A 62 -2.37 -32.83 4.68
N LYS A 63 -3.08 -32.85 5.80
CA LYS A 63 -2.87 -33.81 6.87
C LYS A 63 -3.16 -35.23 6.40
N GLU A 64 -4.27 -35.48 5.70
CA GLU A 64 -4.64 -36.77 5.14
C GLU A 64 -3.62 -37.28 4.10
N ILE A 65 -3.12 -36.37 3.24
CA ILE A 65 -2.08 -36.66 2.26
C ILE A 65 -0.77 -37.05 2.99
N GLN A 66 -0.39 -36.32 4.04
CA GLN A 66 0.82 -36.61 4.80
C GLN A 66 0.70 -37.95 5.51
N ASP A 67 -0.41 -38.24 6.18
CA ASP A 67 -0.68 -39.53 6.82
C ASP A 67 -0.64 -40.68 5.81
N SER A 68 -1.13 -40.45 4.59
CA SER A 68 -1.09 -41.44 3.51
C SER A 68 0.33 -41.64 2.97
N LYS A 69 1.13 -40.59 2.83
CA LYS A 69 2.56 -40.70 2.47
C LYS A 69 3.37 -41.48 3.48
N ASP A 70 3.11 -41.29 4.76
CA ASP A 70 3.79 -42.01 5.84
C ASP A 70 3.42 -43.50 5.81
N LYS A 71 2.16 -43.85 5.55
CA LYS A 71 1.71 -45.21 5.33
C LYS A 71 2.35 -45.83 4.08
N ILE A 72 2.45 -45.11 2.98
CA ILE A 72 3.12 -45.54 1.74
C ILE A 72 4.58 -45.89 2.02
N ASN A 73 5.31 -45.00 2.73
CA ASN A 73 6.70 -45.22 3.11
C ASN A 73 6.85 -46.50 3.99
N PHE A 74 5.95 -46.69 4.94
CA PHE A 74 5.95 -47.87 5.78
C PHE A 74 5.68 -49.16 4.99
N PHE A 75 4.71 -49.16 4.06
CA PHE A 75 4.33 -50.35 3.29
C PHE A 75 5.26 -50.63 2.12
N SER A 76 5.93 -49.64 1.54
CA SER A 76 6.88 -49.82 0.43
C SER A 76 8.13 -50.63 0.84
N ASN A 77 8.47 -50.58 2.13
CA ASN A 77 9.58 -51.34 2.71
C ASN A 77 9.22 -52.78 3.07
N LYS A 78 7.93 -53.19 2.90
CA LYS A 78 7.45 -54.55 3.13
C LYS A 78 7.19 -55.24 1.79
N GLY A 79 7.58 -56.48 1.65
CA GLY A 79 7.47 -57.26 0.40
C GLY A 79 6.03 -57.66 0.02
N GLY A 80 5.83 -58.13 -1.22
CA GLY A 80 4.62 -58.81 -1.69
C GLY A 80 3.38 -57.95 -1.80
N LYS A 81 2.26 -58.38 -1.20
CA LYS A 81 0.95 -57.70 -1.28
C LYS A 81 0.96 -56.26 -0.76
N MET A 82 1.81 -55.95 0.24
CA MET A 82 1.91 -54.60 0.82
C MET A 82 2.51 -53.59 -0.15
N ARG A 83 3.43 -54.03 -1.01
CA ARG A 83 4.02 -53.16 -2.05
C ARG A 83 3.00 -52.80 -3.12
N LYS A 84 2.07 -53.71 -3.49
CA LYS A 84 0.97 -53.39 -4.41
C LYS A 84 -0.02 -52.40 -3.79
N LEU A 85 -0.30 -52.54 -2.49
CA LEU A 85 -1.17 -51.56 -1.77
C LEU A 85 -0.52 -50.19 -1.74
N ALA A 86 0.78 -50.09 -1.46
CA ALA A 86 1.51 -48.83 -1.51
C ALA A 86 1.48 -48.17 -2.89
N SER A 87 1.50 -48.95 -3.98
CA SER A 87 1.37 -48.40 -5.34
C SER A 87 0.01 -47.78 -5.55
N LYS A 88 -1.09 -48.45 -5.18
CA LYS A 88 -2.45 -47.89 -5.30
C LYS A 88 -2.61 -46.63 -4.45
N MET A 89 -2.12 -46.63 -3.21
CA MET A 89 -2.17 -45.44 -2.36
C MET A 89 -1.37 -44.27 -2.92
N ARG A 90 -0.34 -44.48 -3.77
CA ARG A 90 0.36 -43.41 -4.47
C ARG A 90 -0.51 -42.74 -5.52
N ASP A 91 -1.28 -43.55 -6.25
CA ASP A 91 -2.22 -43.03 -7.27
C ASP A 91 -3.32 -42.22 -6.59
N ASP A 92 -3.88 -42.72 -5.46
CA ASP A 92 -4.88 -42.01 -4.66
C ASP A 92 -4.34 -40.67 -4.08
N VAL A 93 -3.06 -40.66 -3.65
CA VAL A 93 -2.41 -39.43 -3.18
C VAL A 93 -2.16 -38.43 -4.31
N ALA A 94 -1.76 -38.91 -5.50
CA ALA A 94 -1.57 -38.03 -6.66
C ALA A 94 -2.89 -37.36 -7.08
N GLU A 95 -3.98 -38.12 -7.10
CA GLU A 95 -5.32 -37.60 -7.36
C GLU A 95 -5.78 -36.59 -6.29
N ALA A 96 -5.50 -36.86 -5.01
CA ALA A 96 -5.79 -35.97 -3.91
C ALA A 96 -4.96 -34.63 -3.98
N GLU A 97 -3.71 -34.71 -4.45
CA GLU A 97 -2.87 -33.55 -4.68
C GLU A 97 -3.37 -32.67 -5.85
N GLU A 98 -3.87 -33.29 -6.93
CA GLU A 98 -4.50 -32.59 -8.05
C GLU A 98 -5.84 -31.95 -7.65
N ASN A 99 -6.60 -32.61 -6.77
CA ASN A 99 -7.89 -32.12 -6.27
C ASN A 99 -7.76 -31.07 -5.16
N LYS A 100 -6.55 -30.70 -4.73
CA LYS A 100 -6.38 -29.57 -3.82
C LYS A 100 -7.06 -28.34 -4.43
N VAL A 101 -8.06 -27.84 -3.73
CA VAL A 101 -8.72 -26.59 -4.11
C VAL A 101 -7.65 -25.53 -4.20
N ALA A 102 -7.54 -24.87 -5.36
CA ALA A 102 -6.69 -23.70 -5.47
C ALA A 102 -7.25 -22.65 -4.51
N VAL A 103 -6.76 -22.68 -3.26
CA VAL A 103 -7.12 -21.68 -2.26
C VAL A 103 -6.77 -20.34 -2.86
N ARG A 104 -7.71 -19.44 -2.82
CA ARG A 104 -7.41 -18.03 -3.05
C ARG A 104 -6.16 -17.71 -2.23
N LYS A 105 -5.07 -17.37 -2.91
CA LYS A 105 -4.03 -16.62 -2.21
C LYS A 105 -4.74 -15.34 -1.82
N ASP A 106 -5.03 -15.16 -0.53
CA ASP A 106 -5.44 -13.84 -0.05
C ASP A 106 -4.51 -12.83 -0.71
N ASP A 107 -5.09 -11.74 -1.17
CA ASP A 107 -4.26 -10.57 -1.43
C ASP A 107 -3.46 -10.35 -0.17
N LYS A 108 -2.19 -10.73 -0.21
CA LYS A 108 -1.34 -10.70 0.98
C LYS A 108 -1.34 -9.27 1.47
N THR A 109 -1.75 -9.08 2.71
CA THR A 109 -1.59 -7.79 3.37
C THR A 109 -0.12 -7.61 3.71
N ILE A 110 0.42 -6.41 3.53
CA ILE A 110 1.77 -6.11 4.00
C ILE A 110 1.85 -6.33 5.52
N PRO A 111 2.95 -6.87 6.06
CA PRO A 111 3.15 -6.93 7.49
C PRO A 111 3.40 -5.53 8.06
N LYS A 112 3.32 -5.37 9.38
CA LYS A 112 3.72 -4.14 10.07
C LYS A 112 5.15 -3.76 9.70
N PHE A 113 5.37 -2.47 9.51
CA PHE A 113 6.68 -1.90 9.20
C PHE A 113 6.89 -0.59 9.96
N THR A 114 8.13 -0.17 10.04
CA THR A 114 8.52 1.10 10.67
C THR A 114 9.39 1.88 9.71
N ILE A 115 9.24 3.20 9.73
CA ILE A 115 10.11 4.14 9.03
C ILE A 115 10.99 4.78 10.08
N GLU A 116 12.28 4.46 10.04
CA GLU A 116 13.25 5.02 11.00
C GLU A 116 13.45 6.51 10.73
N PHE A 117 13.63 7.26 11.82
CA PHE A 117 13.97 8.68 11.77
C PHE A 117 15.44 8.85 12.18
N PRO A 118 16.30 9.40 11.30
CA PRO A 118 17.68 9.71 11.66
C PRO A 118 17.72 10.81 12.72
N ASN A 119 18.74 10.80 13.56
CA ASN A 119 18.81 11.76 14.64
C ASN A 119 19.03 13.18 14.10
N LEU A 120 18.08 14.07 14.35
CA LEU A 120 18.12 15.49 14.00
C LEU A 120 17.70 16.34 15.20
N ILE A 121 18.48 17.38 15.50
CA ILE A 121 18.16 18.34 16.55
C ILE A 121 17.67 19.64 15.90
N GLY A 122 16.49 20.10 16.28
CA GLY A 122 15.95 21.38 15.82
C GLY A 122 14.80 21.25 14.81
N ALA A 123 14.71 22.23 13.95
CA ALA A 123 13.68 22.26 12.90
C ALA A 123 14.09 21.39 11.71
N ILE A 124 13.13 20.69 11.12
CA ILE A 124 13.30 19.94 9.87
C ILE A 124 13.18 20.90 8.69
N VAL A 125 12.10 21.69 8.67
CA VAL A 125 11.84 22.70 7.65
C VAL A 125 11.16 23.91 8.28
N GLN A 126 11.48 25.12 7.78
CA GLN A 126 10.79 26.36 8.10
C GLN A 126 10.21 26.93 6.82
N ILE A 127 8.90 27.15 6.80
CA ILE A 127 8.18 27.74 5.67
C ILE A 127 7.78 29.15 6.08
N ASN A 128 8.24 30.17 5.37
CA ASN A 128 8.05 31.58 5.71
C ASN A 128 6.96 32.26 4.88
N SER A 129 6.65 31.71 3.69
CA SER A 129 5.55 32.14 2.85
C SER A 129 5.10 30.97 1.98
N LEU A 130 3.91 31.10 1.38
CA LEU A 130 3.36 30.14 0.43
C LEU A 130 3.03 30.84 -0.87
N SER A 131 3.51 30.30 -1.97
CA SER A 131 3.13 30.73 -3.32
C SER A 131 1.97 29.86 -3.81
N LEU A 132 0.77 30.40 -3.78
CA LEU A 132 -0.46 29.69 -4.06
C LEU A 132 -1.10 30.22 -5.35
N MET A 133 -1.75 29.36 -6.13
CA MET A 133 -2.52 29.80 -7.30
C MET A 133 -3.92 30.25 -6.86
N SER A 134 -4.29 31.48 -7.18
CA SER A 134 -5.63 32.00 -6.89
C SER A 134 -6.68 31.22 -7.72
N PRO A 135 -7.73 30.68 -7.10
CA PRO A 135 -8.80 30.00 -7.85
C PRO A 135 -9.65 30.93 -8.71
N LEU A 136 -9.59 32.26 -8.45
CA LEU A 136 -10.38 33.25 -9.13
C LEU A 136 -9.66 33.81 -10.36
N THR A 137 -8.35 34.10 -10.24
CA THR A 137 -7.58 34.80 -11.28
C THR A 137 -6.56 33.88 -11.97
N HIS A 138 -6.31 32.70 -11.43
CA HIS A 138 -5.22 31.76 -11.85
C HIS A 138 -3.83 32.39 -11.76
N ASP A 139 -3.67 33.47 -11.01
CA ASP A 139 -2.37 34.09 -10.75
C ASP A 139 -1.72 33.48 -9.50
N VAL A 140 -0.40 33.51 -9.45
CA VAL A 140 0.35 33.12 -8.24
C VAL A 140 0.27 34.24 -7.22
N VAL A 141 -0.27 33.95 -6.04
CA VAL A 141 -0.37 34.87 -4.90
C VAL A 141 0.61 34.40 -3.83
N HIS A 142 1.48 35.30 -3.38
CA HIS A 142 2.36 35.08 -2.25
C HIS A 142 1.64 35.40 -0.95
N VAL A 143 1.44 34.41 -0.11
CA VAL A 143 0.74 34.55 1.17
C VAL A 143 1.76 34.44 2.30
N PRO A 144 1.86 35.44 3.19
CA PRO A 144 2.67 35.32 4.40
C PRO A 144 2.19 34.14 5.23
N PHE A 145 3.09 33.22 5.52
CA PHE A 145 2.79 32.02 6.28
C PHE A 145 4.03 31.61 7.08
N SER A 146 3.88 31.29 8.33
CA SER A 146 4.99 30.85 9.16
C SER A 146 4.67 29.49 9.76
N LEU A 147 5.41 28.48 9.31
CA LEU A 147 5.33 27.12 9.83
C LEU A 147 6.74 26.57 10.04
N THR A 148 6.99 26.06 11.24
CA THR A 148 8.22 25.31 11.54
C THR A 148 7.84 23.87 11.82
N VAL A 149 8.29 22.95 10.99
CA VAL A 149 8.06 21.51 11.18
C VAL A 149 9.23 20.92 11.96
N LYS A 150 8.93 20.24 13.05
CA LYS A 150 9.86 19.54 13.92
C LYS A 150 9.54 18.05 14.01
N LYS A 151 10.37 17.31 14.68
CA LYS A 151 10.17 15.91 15.03
C LYS A 151 8.76 15.69 15.62
N ARG A 152 8.06 14.65 15.14
CA ARG A 152 6.70 14.25 15.54
C ARG A 152 5.59 15.28 15.27
N GLN A 153 5.86 16.30 14.50
CA GLN A 153 4.80 17.21 14.06
C GLN A 153 4.20 16.74 12.75
N ARG A 154 2.89 16.74 12.70
CA ARG A 154 2.12 16.25 11.56
C ARG A 154 1.10 17.29 11.15
N TYR A 155 1.09 17.63 9.87
CA TYR A 155 0.21 18.64 9.32
C TYR A 155 -0.57 18.08 8.14
N ILE A 156 -1.88 18.37 8.09
CA ILE A 156 -2.69 18.16 6.91
C ILE A 156 -3.04 19.51 6.27
N LEU A 157 -2.75 19.61 4.99
CA LEU A 157 -3.12 20.79 4.21
C LEU A 157 -4.51 20.55 3.62
N LYS A 158 -5.51 21.26 4.11
CA LYS A 158 -6.87 21.23 3.56
C LYS A 158 -7.07 22.31 2.53
N TRP A 159 -7.61 21.91 1.38
CA TRP A 159 -7.72 22.77 0.21
C TRP A 159 -8.78 22.28 -0.79
N PRO A 160 -9.48 23.19 -1.50
CA PRO A 160 -10.33 22.80 -2.64
C PRO A 160 -9.51 22.29 -3.82
N ASN A 161 -10.12 21.41 -4.62
CA ASN A 161 -9.47 20.86 -5.81
C ASN A 161 -9.12 21.97 -6.84
N GLY A 162 -8.00 21.77 -7.57
CA GLY A 162 -7.66 22.60 -8.73
C GLY A 162 -6.67 23.75 -8.53
N ILE A 163 -6.11 23.94 -7.33
CA ILE A 163 -5.32 25.17 -7.02
C ILE A 163 -3.81 24.89 -6.80
N GLY A 164 -3.23 23.88 -7.46
CA GLY A 164 -1.79 23.72 -7.45
C GLY A 164 -1.19 23.05 -6.20
N LYS A 165 -1.94 22.19 -5.49
CA LYS A 165 -1.45 21.42 -4.32
C LYS A 165 -0.15 20.69 -4.62
N SER A 166 -0.15 19.85 -5.64
CA SER A 166 1.03 19.07 -6.05
C SER A 166 2.21 19.97 -6.44
N THR A 167 1.94 21.16 -6.99
CA THR A 167 3.00 22.13 -7.33
C THR A 167 3.66 22.69 -6.07
N LEU A 168 2.88 23.03 -5.04
CA LEU A 168 3.43 23.47 -3.75
C LEU A 168 4.28 22.37 -3.11
N LEU A 169 3.74 21.14 -3.04
CA LEU A 169 4.47 20.02 -2.45
C LEU A 169 5.75 19.70 -3.24
N LYS A 170 5.71 19.73 -4.57
CA LYS A 170 6.91 19.55 -5.42
C LYS A 170 7.96 20.63 -5.18
N ARG A 171 7.55 21.89 -5.00
CA ARG A 171 8.51 22.97 -4.67
C ARG A 171 9.17 22.73 -3.33
N LEU A 172 8.40 22.34 -2.31
CA LEU A 172 8.96 21.97 -1.01
C LEU A 172 9.95 20.81 -1.08
N THR A 173 9.71 19.83 -1.99
CA THR A 173 10.64 18.69 -2.15
C THR A 173 11.90 19.04 -2.92
N SER A 174 11.85 20.02 -3.83
CA SER A 174 12.99 20.39 -4.66
C SER A 174 14.10 21.12 -3.90
N GLY A 175 13.79 21.62 -2.69
CA GLY A 175 14.73 22.45 -1.91
C GLY A 175 15.09 23.79 -2.55
N GLN A 176 14.41 24.14 -3.67
CA GLN A 176 14.63 25.37 -4.45
C GLN A 176 13.58 26.44 -4.13
N ASP A 177 12.75 26.21 -3.13
CA ASP A 177 11.72 27.16 -2.74
C ASP A 177 12.38 28.27 -1.88
N GLU A 178 12.40 29.50 -2.39
CA GLU A 178 12.89 30.69 -1.66
C GLU A 178 12.09 30.92 -0.38
N ASP A 179 10.88 30.39 -0.31
CA ASP A 179 9.95 30.53 0.80
C ASP A 179 10.11 29.46 1.88
N ALA A 180 10.89 28.40 1.62
CA ALA A 180 11.11 27.31 2.55
C ALA A 180 12.60 27.05 2.83
N ILE A 181 12.98 27.07 4.09
CA ILE A 181 14.33 26.78 4.54
C ILE A 181 14.35 25.34 5.05
N ILE A 182 14.96 24.44 4.28
CA ILE A 182 15.20 23.05 4.69
C ILE A 182 16.53 23.01 5.44
N THR A 183 16.52 22.40 6.62
CA THR A 183 17.77 22.24 7.39
C THR A 183 18.76 21.40 6.58
N PRO A 184 20.06 21.77 6.54
CA PRO A 184 21.09 20.95 5.91
C PRO A 184 21.02 19.49 6.40
N GLU A 185 21.32 18.53 5.52
CA GLU A 185 21.28 17.08 5.78
C GLU A 185 19.87 16.46 5.93
N VAL A 186 18.82 17.27 5.88
CA VAL A 186 17.45 16.73 5.89
C VAL A 186 17.15 15.99 4.58
N SER A 187 16.78 14.72 4.70
CA SER A 187 16.22 13.94 3.60
C SER A 187 14.70 13.99 3.62
N ILE A 188 14.10 14.10 2.43
CA ILE A 188 12.65 14.17 2.25
C ILE A 188 12.17 12.92 1.51
N GLY A 189 11.20 12.21 2.08
CA GLY A 189 10.46 11.17 1.42
C GLY A 189 9.20 11.78 0.79
N TYR A 190 9.04 11.65 -0.52
CA TYR A 190 7.89 12.20 -1.22
C TYR A 190 7.03 11.12 -1.85
N TYR A 191 5.78 11.05 -1.44
CA TYR A 191 4.73 10.27 -2.08
C TYR A 191 3.91 11.23 -2.96
N SER A 192 4.10 11.18 -4.27
CA SER A 192 3.35 12.00 -5.22
C SER A 192 2.15 11.24 -5.77
N GLN A 193 1.06 11.92 -6.01
CA GLN A 193 -0.17 11.34 -6.56
C GLN A 193 0.08 10.60 -7.88
N ASP A 194 0.90 11.16 -8.78
CA ASP A 194 1.20 10.60 -10.10
C ASP A 194 2.47 9.75 -10.12
N PHE A 195 3.07 9.47 -8.94
CA PHE A 195 4.32 8.71 -8.80
C PHE A 195 5.52 9.31 -9.55
N ASP A 196 5.50 10.61 -9.85
CA ASP A 196 6.57 11.30 -10.58
C ASP A 196 7.89 11.42 -9.76
N ALA A 197 7.85 11.11 -8.46
CA ALA A 197 9.03 10.91 -7.62
C ALA A 197 9.77 9.59 -7.93
N LEU A 198 9.18 8.68 -8.70
CA LEU A 198 9.78 7.43 -9.14
C LEU A 198 10.31 7.55 -10.57
N ASP A 199 11.52 7.06 -10.81
CA ASP A 199 11.99 6.87 -12.19
C ASP A 199 11.31 5.63 -12.80
N MET A 200 10.39 5.88 -13.73
CA MET A 200 9.58 4.84 -14.35
C MET A 200 10.38 3.84 -15.18
N ASN A 201 11.58 4.21 -15.63
CA ASN A 201 12.43 3.37 -16.49
C ASN A 201 13.39 2.49 -15.68
N MET A 202 13.64 2.81 -14.42
CA MET A 202 14.41 1.94 -13.54
C MET A 202 13.70 0.62 -13.30
N THR A 203 14.44 -0.45 -13.03
CA THR A 203 13.84 -1.66 -12.46
C THR A 203 13.39 -1.39 -11.02
N VAL A 204 12.42 -2.16 -10.53
CA VAL A 204 11.98 -2.08 -9.12
C VAL A 204 13.19 -2.26 -8.18
N TRP A 205 14.08 -3.19 -8.51
CA TRP A 205 15.32 -3.43 -7.78
C TRP A 205 16.21 -2.19 -7.72
N ASP A 206 16.51 -1.59 -8.86
CA ASP A 206 17.35 -0.39 -8.93
C ASP A 206 16.69 0.80 -8.23
N SER A 207 15.37 0.91 -8.34
CA SER A 207 14.60 1.94 -7.65
C SER A 207 14.71 1.80 -6.12
N LEU A 208 14.66 0.58 -5.57
CA LEU A 208 14.87 0.35 -4.14
C LEU A 208 16.32 0.65 -3.73
N HIS A 209 17.28 0.20 -4.52
CA HIS A 209 18.70 0.46 -4.26
C HIS A 209 19.05 1.95 -4.28
N SER A 210 18.44 2.72 -5.19
CA SER A 210 18.66 4.19 -5.27
C SER A 210 18.13 4.95 -4.05
N ALA A 211 17.30 4.31 -3.21
CA ALA A 211 16.76 4.93 -2.00
C ALA A 211 17.76 4.94 -0.83
N THR A 212 18.82 4.14 -0.91
CA THR A 212 19.80 4.00 0.17
C THR A 212 21.20 3.74 -0.38
N SER A 213 22.21 4.24 0.32
CA SER A 213 23.62 3.89 0.10
C SER A 213 24.20 3.01 1.20
N GLU A 214 23.44 2.73 2.26
CA GLU A 214 23.91 2.09 3.48
C GLU A 214 23.44 0.64 3.64
N CYS A 215 22.32 0.26 2.96
CA CYS A 215 21.74 -1.06 3.11
C CYS A 215 22.43 -2.10 2.22
N THR A 216 22.50 -3.33 2.72
CA THR A 216 22.98 -4.47 1.94
C THR A 216 21.89 -4.96 0.98
N ASP A 217 22.27 -5.70 -0.08
CA ASP A 217 21.32 -6.37 -0.96
C ASP A 217 20.30 -7.21 -0.18
N GLN A 218 20.74 -7.86 0.90
CA GLN A 218 19.86 -8.67 1.75
C GLN A 218 18.79 -7.83 2.45
N ASP A 219 19.13 -6.63 2.91
CA ASP A 219 18.17 -5.70 3.52
C ASP A 219 17.16 -5.22 2.49
N VAL A 220 17.63 -4.88 1.28
CA VAL A 220 16.75 -4.46 0.17
C VAL A 220 15.80 -5.59 -0.21
N TYR A 221 16.25 -6.84 -0.33
CA TYR A 221 15.38 -8.01 -0.58
C TYR A 221 14.34 -8.20 0.54
N LYS A 222 14.75 -8.04 1.80
CA LYS A 222 13.86 -8.16 2.95
C LYS A 222 12.75 -7.11 2.90
N VAL A 223 13.11 -5.85 2.66
CA VAL A 223 12.13 -4.76 2.54
C VAL A 223 11.23 -4.98 1.32
N ALA A 224 11.77 -5.34 0.15
CA ALA A 224 10.98 -5.65 -1.03
C ALA A 224 9.93 -6.74 -0.75
N ALA A 225 10.33 -7.82 -0.09
CA ALA A 225 9.43 -8.92 0.27
C ALA A 225 8.34 -8.46 1.27
N GLN A 226 8.67 -7.58 2.20
CA GLN A 226 7.73 -6.98 3.16
C GLN A 226 6.62 -6.19 2.43
N PHE A 227 6.96 -5.51 1.34
CA PHE A 227 6.00 -4.76 0.52
C PHE A 227 5.47 -5.56 -0.68
N LEU A 228 5.55 -6.89 -0.65
CA LEU A 228 5.03 -7.81 -1.68
C LEU A 228 5.68 -7.64 -3.08
N LEU A 229 6.81 -6.98 -3.15
CA LEU A 229 7.61 -6.79 -4.36
C LEU A 229 8.60 -7.94 -4.49
N ILE A 230 8.16 -9.11 -4.99
CA ILE A 230 8.94 -10.34 -4.99
C ILE A 230 9.08 -10.98 -6.39
N GLY A 231 10.09 -11.82 -6.54
CA GLY A 231 10.30 -12.62 -7.74
C GLY A 231 10.59 -11.76 -8.97
N ASP A 232 9.88 -12.02 -10.06
CA ASP A 232 10.10 -11.32 -11.33
C ASP A 232 9.69 -9.84 -11.28
N LEU A 233 8.85 -9.43 -10.33
CA LEU A 233 8.51 -8.02 -10.15
C LEU A 233 9.74 -7.14 -9.93
N LEU A 234 10.76 -7.65 -9.23
CA LEU A 234 11.99 -6.88 -8.97
C LEU A 234 12.77 -6.53 -10.24
N LYS A 235 12.65 -7.36 -11.27
CA LYS A 235 13.32 -7.16 -12.57
C LYS A 235 12.51 -6.29 -13.52
N ASN A 236 11.22 -6.10 -13.24
CA ASN A 236 10.35 -5.32 -14.09
C ASN A 236 10.66 -3.82 -13.93
N PRO A 237 10.51 -3.04 -14.99
CA PRO A 237 10.57 -1.60 -14.89
C PRO A 237 9.37 -1.07 -14.09
N VAL A 238 9.57 0.03 -13.37
CA VAL A 238 8.55 0.64 -12.50
C VAL A 238 7.26 0.96 -13.25
N TYR A 239 7.33 1.37 -14.53
CA TYR A 239 6.13 1.64 -15.33
C TYR A 239 5.23 0.41 -15.50
N ALA A 240 5.77 -0.81 -15.41
CA ALA A 240 5.00 -2.05 -15.56
C ALA A 240 4.26 -2.46 -14.28
N LEU A 241 4.50 -1.79 -13.16
CA LEU A 241 3.79 -2.01 -11.91
C LEU A 241 2.37 -1.43 -11.98
N SER A 242 1.41 -2.09 -11.30
CA SER A 242 0.13 -1.46 -11.02
C SER A 242 0.31 -0.24 -10.11
N GLU A 243 -0.66 0.68 -10.10
CA GLU A 243 -0.59 1.89 -9.25
C GLU A 243 -0.49 1.54 -7.77
N GLY A 244 -1.22 0.51 -7.31
CA GLY A 244 -1.08 0.02 -5.95
C GLY A 244 0.32 -0.54 -5.64
N GLN A 245 0.96 -1.23 -6.58
CA GLN A 245 2.34 -1.69 -6.43
C GLN A 245 3.34 -0.54 -6.41
N LYS A 246 3.11 0.52 -7.22
CA LYS A 246 3.92 1.74 -7.16
C LYS A 246 3.78 2.45 -5.81
N GLY A 247 2.56 2.49 -5.25
CA GLY A 247 2.34 3.02 -3.92
C GLY A 247 3.11 2.24 -2.84
N LEU A 248 3.06 0.90 -2.90
CA LEU A 248 3.85 0.06 -1.99
C LEU A 248 5.36 0.23 -2.19
N LEU A 249 5.81 0.44 -3.43
CA LEU A 249 7.22 0.76 -3.74
C LEU A 249 7.65 2.08 -3.08
N CYS A 250 6.81 3.11 -3.07
CA CYS A 250 7.11 4.36 -2.36
C CYS A 250 7.32 4.12 -0.86
N TYR A 251 6.44 3.37 -0.20
CA TYR A 251 6.62 3.05 1.22
C TYR A 251 7.87 2.18 1.49
N ALA A 252 8.15 1.21 0.62
CA ALA A 252 9.39 0.43 0.70
C ALA A 252 10.63 1.31 0.60
N ARG A 253 10.62 2.31 -0.29
CA ARG A 253 11.69 3.29 -0.41
C ARG A 253 11.82 4.14 0.85
N PHE A 254 10.73 4.55 1.51
CA PHE A 254 10.80 5.29 2.77
C PHE A 254 11.46 4.49 3.88
N VAL A 255 11.18 3.18 3.98
CA VAL A 255 11.85 2.31 4.94
C VAL A 255 13.38 2.27 4.72
N LEU A 256 13.81 2.22 3.46
CA LEU A 256 15.24 2.20 3.10
C LEU A 256 15.91 3.58 3.24
N GLN A 257 15.20 4.64 2.84
CA GLN A 257 15.71 6.01 2.80
C GLN A 257 15.83 6.64 4.18
N LYS A 258 14.96 6.25 5.14
CA LYS A 258 14.88 6.83 6.49
C LYS A 258 14.76 8.36 6.43
N PRO A 259 13.73 8.92 5.84
CA PRO A 259 13.63 10.37 5.66
C PRO A 259 13.41 11.09 6.99
N HIS A 260 13.76 12.39 7.03
CA HIS A 260 13.46 13.26 8.15
C HIS A 260 12.05 13.89 8.04
N LEU A 261 11.59 14.10 6.82
CA LEU A 261 10.29 14.64 6.50
C LEU A 261 9.58 13.73 5.49
N LEU A 262 8.34 13.39 5.76
CA LEU A 262 7.45 12.77 4.79
C LEU A 262 6.51 13.83 4.23
N ILE A 263 6.49 13.95 2.92
CA ILE A 263 5.50 14.73 2.17
C ILE A 263 4.62 13.74 1.42
N LEU A 264 3.31 13.73 1.74
CA LEU A 264 2.37 12.72 1.27
C LEU A 264 1.23 13.40 0.50
N ASP A 265 1.20 13.23 -0.82
CA ASP A 265 0.14 13.75 -1.70
C ASP A 265 -0.82 12.62 -2.06
N GLU A 266 -1.99 12.59 -1.42
CA GLU A 266 -3.03 11.57 -1.56
C GLU A 266 -2.51 10.13 -1.35
N PRO A 267 -1.93 9.81 -0.19
CA PRO A 267 -1.18 8.56 0.03
C PRO A 267 -2.05 7.29 0.08
N THR A 268 -3.37 7.45 0.07
CA THR A 268 -4.34 6.34 0.06
C THR A 268 -4.80 5.97 -1.35
N ASN A 269 -4.61 6.87 -2.32
CA ASN A 269 -5.02 6.62 -3.69
C ASN A 269 -4.33 5.37 -4.25
N HIS A 270 -5.13 4.52 -4.89
CA HIS A 270 -4.70 3.26 -5.52
C HIS A 270 -4.15 2.19 -4.55
N ILE A 271 -4.01 2.49 -3.26
CA ILE A 271 -3.61 1.51 -2.24
C ILE A 271 -4.82 0.65 -1.86
N ASN A 272 -4.62 -0.67 -1.83
CA ASN A 272 -5.65 -1.57 -1.34
C ASN A 272 -6.00 -1.22 0.11
N PHE A 273 -7.28 -1.01 0.41
CA PHE A 273 -7.78 -0.61 1.73
C PHE A 273 -7.28 -1.49 2.89
N ARG A 274 -6.94 -2.77 2.62
CA ARG A 274 -6.37 -3.69 3.62
C ARG A 274 -4.99 -3.27 4.12
N HIS A 275 -4.25 -2.49 3.34
CA HIS A 275 -2.93 -1.98 3.73
C HIS A 275 -3.03 -0.69 4.54
N LEU A 276 -4.12 0.08 4.39
CA LEU A 276 -4.28 1.40 4.99
C LEU A 276 -4.14 1.42 6.51
N PRO A 277 -4.71 0.47 7.28
CA PRO A 277 -4.51 0.44 8.75
C PRO A 277 -3.05 0.27 9.15
N ILE A 278 -2.28 -0.54 8.41
CA ILE A 278 -0.86 -0.79 8.68
C ILE A 278 -0.03 0.43 8.32
N ILE A 279 -0.36 1.10 7.22
CA ILE A 279 0.28 2.35 6.81
C ILE A 279 0.00 3.45 7.85
N ALA A 280 -1.24 3.58 8.32
CA ALA A 280 -1.60 4.55 9.35
C ALA A 280 -0.81 4.29 10.66
N GLU A 281 -0.70 3.04 11.09
CA GLU A 281 0.12 2.66 12.25
C GLU A 281 1.59 3.04 12.05
N ALA A 282 2.17 2.75 10.90
CA ALA A 282 3.56 3.11 10.60
C ALA A 282 3.78 4.63 10.57
N LEU A 283 2.81 5.42 10.09
CA LEU A 283 2.85 6.88 10.13
C LEU A 283 2.69 7.43 11.54
N ASN A 284 1.93 6.76 12.41
CA ASN A 284 1.80 7.12 13.83
C ASN A 284 3.07 6.81 14.63
N ASP A 285 3.76 5.73 14.30
CA ASP A 285 5.03 5.36 14.93
C ASP A 285 6.20 6.21 14.41
N TYR A 286 6.06 6.83 13.24
CA TYR A 286 7.12 7.63 12.63
C TYR A 286 7.43 8.89 13.46
N GLU A 287 8.70 9.06 13.81
CA GLU A 287 9.17 10.15 14.66
C GLU A 287 9.55 11.43 13.90
N GLY A 288 9.62 11.41 12.58
CA GLY A 288 9.90 12.58 11.77
C GLY A 288 8.74 13.54 11.61
N GLY A 289 8.89 14.54 10.74
CA GLY A 289 7.82 15.45 10.35
C GLY A 289 6.95 14.85 9.25
N ILE A 290 5.66 15.18 9.24
CA ILE A 290 4.73 14.81 8.17
C ILE A 290 4.00 16.05 7.68
N ILE A 291 3.97 16.24 6.36
CA ILE A 291 3.06 17.16 5.67
C ILE A 291 2.23 16.32 4.71
N MET A 292 0.91 16.31 4.87
CA MET A 292 0.01 15.47 4.11
C MET A 292 -1.10 16.26 3.45
N VAL A 293 -1.50 15.81 2.26
CA VAL A 293 -2.75 16.16 1.59
C VAL A 293 -3.54 14.88 1.43
N SER A 294 -4.78 14.85 1.88
CA SER A 294 -5.68 13.71 1.68
C SER A 294 -7.13 14.16 1.67
N HIS A 295 -7.92 13.46 0.86
CA HIS A 295 -9.38 13.55 0.81
C HIS A 295 -10.07 12.35 1.47
N ASP A 296 -9.31 11.39 1.97
CA ASP A 296 -9.80 10.21 2.66
C ASP A 296 -9.92 10.52 4.17
N ASP A 297 -11.08 11.04 4.58
CA ASP A 297 -11.33 11.40 5.97
C ASP A 297 -11.19 10.18 6.91
N ALA A 298 -11.59 8.98 6.47
CA ALA A 298 -11.48 7.77 7.28
C ALA A 298 -10.02 7.34 7.53
N PHE A 299 -9.12 7.66 6.62
CA PHE A 299 -7.69 7.47 6.82
C PHE A 299 -7.09 8.57 7.70
N VAL A 300 -7.46 9.82 7.45
CA VAL A 300 -7.01 10.99 8.21
C VAL A 300 -7.34 10.84 9.70
N GLU A 301 -8.54 10.36 10.04
CA GLU A 301 -8.98 10.11 11.43
C GLU A 301 -8.12 9.05 12.16
N LYS A 302 -7.39 8.20 11.43
CA LYS A 302 -6.48 7.20 12.01
C LYS A 302 -5.09 7.74 12.30
N ILE A 303 -4.78 8.97 11.87
CA ILE A 303 -3.47 9.60 12.09
C ILE A 303 -3.53 10.48 13.33
N ASP A 304 -2.75 10.11 14.33
CA ASP A 304 -2.70 10.80 15.62
C ASP A 304 -2.05 12.19 15.49
N SER A 305 -2.55 13.16 16.26
CA SER A 305 -1.94 14.50 16.44
C SER A 305 -1.71 15.24 15.12
N LEU A 306 -2.64 15.10 14.17
CA LEU A 306 -2.61 15.77 12.88
C LEU A 306 -3.20 17.18 12.99
N GLU A 307 -2.40 18.21 12.77
CA GLU A 307 -2.82 19.60 12.80
C GLU A 307 -3.32 20.05 11.42
N GLU A 308 -4.51 20.62 11.38
CA GLU A 308 -5.12 21.08 10.13
C GLU A 308 -4.67 22.51 9.76
N ILE A 309 -4.19 22.67 8.54
CA ILE A 309 -3.88 23.97 7.94
C ILE A 309 -4.88 24.22 6.81
N ASP A 310 -5.85 25.11 7.05
CA ASP A 310 -6.84 25.52 6.05
C ASP A 310 -6.28 26.63 5.17
N LEU A 311 -5.88 26.25 3.96
CA LEU A 311 -5.28 27.19 3.02
C LEU A 311 -6.30 28.17 2.39
N LYS A 312 -7.61 27.91 2.48
CA LYS A 312 -8.65 28.88 2.10
C LYS A 312 -8.59 30.12 2.98
N ARG A 313 -8.50 29.90 4.30
CA ARG A 313 -8.40 31.01 5.26
C ARG A 313 -7.19 31.88 5.00
N LEU A 314 -6.10 31.32 4.53
CA LEU A 314 -4.89 32.07 4.21
C LEU A 314 -5.06 32.94 2.95
N LEU A 315 -5.90 32.52 2.00
CA LEU A 315 -6.23 33.28 0.79
C LEU A 315 -7.34 34.32 1.01
N GLY A 316 -8.02 34.32 2.18
CA GLY A 316 -9.12 35.19 2.48
C GLY A 316 -10.40 34.92 1.68
N ILE A 317 -10.61 33.64 1.30
CA ILE A 317 -11.74 33.17 0.47
C ILE A 317 -12.67 32.26 1.29
#